data_981c84cf733e8dd86250c343be671970
#
_entry.id   981c84cf733e8dd86250c343be671970
#
_cell.length_a   1.000
_cell.length_b   1.000
_cell.length_c   1.000
_cell.angle_alpha   90.00
_cell.angle_beta   90.00
_cell.angle_gamma   90.00
#
_symmetry.space_group_name_H-M   'P 1'
#
loop_
_entity.id
_entity.type
_entity.pdbx_description
1 polymer ?
#
loop_
_entity_poly.entity_id
_entity_poly.type
_entity_poly.pdbx_seq_one_letter_code
_entity_poly.pdbx_strand_id
1 'polypeptide(L)'
;MFFCFGLFAQAVPAAEKPAADNSGLDVAAAMKLLETKEQAFEKLANTNPKKGTPKYAAKDKEIKEIVEEIIDYRFISEYIIGKKWLETPDSKKEELFNKIKELFTDVYLDKLFYNKSYEKKYLDKGTEKKYLKGVPESIYITSEIQGIFKGKTVGYELIYHIRKIDGKYKVFDVELDTVSLARNYREQFEKNLKEKSVDELIANIDKKIESSKSEKQEKKETKPAAK
;
A
#
# COMPACT_ATOMS: atom_id res chain seq x y z
N MET A 1 -17.51 -11.20 -13.49
CA MET A 1 -16.70 -11.05 -14.69
C MET A 1 -15.24 -11.20 -14.30
N PHE A 2 -14.67 -12.37 -14.54
CA PHE A 2 -13.29 -12.70 -14.17
C PHE A 2 -12.34 -12.12 -15.21
N PHE A 3 -11.44 -11.23 -14.79
CA PHE A 3 -10.33 -10.82 -15.64
C PHE A 3 -9.21 -11.86 -15.51
N CYS A 4 -9.01 -12.65 -16.56
CA CYS A 4 -7.82 -13.44 -16.77
C CYS A 4 -6.66 -12.50 -17.10
N PHE A 5 -5.65 -12.43 -16.22
CA PHE A 5 -4.35 -11.86 -16.55
C PHE A 5 -3.55 -12.92 -17.31
N GLY A 6 -3.36 -12.70 -18.61
CA GLY A 6 -2.40 -13.45 -19.40
C GLY A 6 -0.98 -12.98 -19.04
N LEU A 7 -0.14 -13.91 -18.60
CA LEU A 7 1.29 -13.72 -18.39
C LEU A 7 1.98 -13.51 -19.74
N PHE A 8 2.58 -12.33 -19.93
CA PHE A 8 3.73 -12.17 -20.80
C PHE A 8 4.95 -11.90 -19.92
N ALA A 9 5.75 -12.94 -19.71
CA ALA A 9 7.07 -12.80 -19.11
C ALA A 9 8.03 -12.26 -20.16
N GLN A 10 8.33 -10.97 -20.12
CA GLN A 10 9.48 -10.40 -20.80
C GLN A 10 10.58 -10.19 -19.75
N ALA A 11 11.74 -10.80 -20.00
CA ALA A 11 12.94 -10.61 -19.19
C ALA A 11 13.38 -9.13 -19.23
N VAL A 12 13.31 -8.46 -18.08
CA VAL A 12 13.85 -7.11 -17.89
C VAL A 12 15.36 -7.24 -17.68
N PRO A 13 16.20 -6.46 -18.39
CA PRO A 13 17.62 -6.45 -18.11
C PRO A 13 17.89 -5.96 -16.69
N ALA A 14 18.81 -6.63 -16.01
CA ALA A 14 19.24 -6.28 -14.66
C ALA A 14 19.67 -4.80 -14.61
N ALA A 15 19.04 -4.03 -13.75
CA ALA A 15 19.41 -2.64 -13.52
C ALA A 15 20.83 -2.56 -12.96
N GLU A 16 21.66 -1.71 -13.55
CA GLU A 16 22.99 -1.40 -13.04
C GLU A 16 22.89 -0.88 -11.60
N LYS A 17 23.74 -1.42 -10.74
CA LYS A 17 23.84 -1.05 -9.33
C LYS A 17 24.15 0.46 -9.21
N PRO A 18 23.32 1.26 -8.52
CA PRO A 18 23.60 2.69 -8.38
C PRO A 18 24.89 2.94 -7.60
N ALA A 19 25.62 3.95 -8.02
CA ALA A 19 26.82 4.43 -7.35
C ALA A 19 26.50 4.96 -5.93
N ALA A 20 27.50 4.92 -5.04
CA ALA A 20 27.40 5.36 -3.65
C ALA A 20 26.71 6.72 -3.49
N ASP A 21 25.76 6.76 -2.58
CA ASP A 21 24.81 7.83 -2.36
C ASP A 21 25.36 8.96 -1.47
N ASN A 22 25.24 10.20 -1.95
CA ASN A 22 25.53 11.43 -1.21
C ASN A 22 24.26 12.22 -0.82
N SER A 23 23.07 11.61 -0.86
CA SER A 23 21.78 12.30 -0.64
C SER A 23 21.48 12.61 0.83
N GLY A 24 22.25 12.07 1.75
CA GLY A 24 21.93 12.11 3.19
C GLY A 24 20.79 11.17 3.59
N LEU A 25 20.36 10.28 2.68
CA LEU A 25 19.43 9.21 2.96
C LEU A 25 20.19 8.00 3.53
N ASP A 26 19.75 7.53 4.69
CA ASP A 26 20.32 6.35 5.35
C ASP A 26 19.46 5.11 5.04
N VAL A 27 19.91 4.29 4.10
CA VAL A 27 19.24 3.07 3.67
C VAL A 27 19.13 2.07 4.82
N ALA A 28 20.15 1.99 5.70
CA ALA A 28 20.12 1.07 6.84
C ALA A 28 19.07 1.49 7.88
N ALA A 29 18.96 2.80 8.15
CA ALA A 29 17.93 3.34 9.04
C ALA A 29 16.52 3.13 8.49
N ALA A 30 16.31 3.35 7.19
CA ALA A 30 15.01 3.11 6.54
C ALA A 30 14.63 1.62 6.58
N MET A 31 15.58 0.73 6.32
CA MET A 31 15.37 -0.70 6.39
C MET A 31 15.04 -1.16 7.81
N LYS A 32 15.77 -0.69 8.82
CA LYS A 32 15.50 -1.00 10.22
C LYS A 32 14.11 -0.56 10.66
N LEU A 33 13.67 0.63 10.20
CA LEU A 33 12.31 1.09 10.46
C LEU A 33 11.28 0.13 9.86
N LEU A 34 11.44 -0.21 8.58
CA LEU A 34 10.54 -1.11 7.86
C LEU A 34 10.46 -2.48 8.54
N GLU A 35 11.60 -3.12 8.83
CA GLU A 35 11.67 -4.40 9.54
C GLU A 35 10.98 -4.35 10.90
N THR A 36 11.22 -3.29 11.68
CA THR A 36 10.61 -3.12 13.00
C THR A 36 9.09 -3.04 12.91
N LYS A 37 8.57 -2.27 11.95
CA LYS A 37 7.13 -2.10 11.77
C LYS A 37 6.47 -3.35 11.19
N GLU A 38 7.12 -4.05 10.30
CA GLU A 38 6.64 -5.32 9.78
C GLU A 38 6.57 -6.41 10.85
N GLN A 39 7.61 -6.54 11.68
CA GLN A 39 7.59 -7.48 12.80
C GLN A 39 6.46 -7.18 13.79
N ALA A 40 6.23 -5.90 14.11
CA ALA A 40 5.10 -5.49 14.94
C ALA A 40 3.76 -5.84 14.30
N PHE A 41 3.63 -5.59 12.99
CA PHE A 41 2.45 -5.94 12.20
C PHE A 41 2.21 -7.46 12.19
N GLU A 42 3.24 -8.26 11.88
CA GLU A 42 3.14 -9.73 11.83
C GLU A 42 2.73 -10.31 13.18
N LYS A 43 3.31 -9.81 14.28
CA LYS A 43 2.93 -10.21 15.62
C LYS A 43 1.46 -10.00 15.89
N LEU A 44 0.91 -8.85 15.49
CA LEU A 44 -0.51 -8.56 15.61
C LEU A 44 -1.36 -9.39 14.63
N ALA A 45 -0.93 -9.52 13.38
CA ALA A 45 -1.64 -10.29 12.35
C ALA A 45 -1.84 -11.74 12.75
N ASN A 46 -0.82 -12.36 13.39
CA ASN A 46 -0.87 -13.74 13.87
C ASN A 46 -1.77 -13.94 15.09
N THR A 47 -2.21 -12.87 15.77
CA THR A 47 -3.27 -12.99 16.79
C THR A 47 -4.62 -13.19 16.11
N ASN A 48 -5.49 -14.02 16.68
CA ASN A 48 -6.80 -14.30 16.10
C ASN A 48 -7.96 -14.03 17.08
N PRO A 49 -8.12 -12.80 17.58
CA PRO A 49 -9.20 -12.47 18.48
C PRO A 49 -10.56 -12.58 17.77
N LYS A 50 -11.57 -13.04 18.49
CA LYS A 50 -12.95 -13.14 17.97
C LYS A 50 -13.44 -11.74 17.57
N LYS A 51 -13.95 -11.63 16.35
CA LYS A 51 -14.52 -10.39 15.82
C LYS A 51 -15.68 -9.88 16.70
N GLY A 52 -15.78 -8.54 16.81
CA GLY A 52 -16.77 -7.89 17.67
C GLY A 52 -16.37 -7.82 19.13
N THR A 53 -15.20 -8.34 19.50
CA THR A 53 -14.66 -8.22 20.86
C THR A 53 -13.78 -6.99 21.02
N PRO A 54 -13.61 -6.45 22.24
CA PRO A 54 -12.66 -5.36 22.50
C PRO A 54 -11.22 -5.69 22.05
N LYS A 55 -10.80 -6.96 22.18
CA LYS A 55 -9.48 -7.41 21.71
C LYS A 55 -9.34 -7.31 20.19
N TYR A 56 -10.40 -7.57 19.45
CA TYR A 56 -10.39 -7.39 17.99
C TYR A 56 -10.26 -5.91 17.62
N ALA A 57 -11.04 -5.04 18.28
CA ALA A 57 -10.98 -3.60 18.03
C ALA A 57 -9.59 -3.01 18.38
N ALA A 58 -8.97 -3.47 19.48
CA ALA A 58 -7.63 -3.07 19.86
C ALA A 58 -6.61 -3.48 18.81
N LYS A 59 -6.65 -4.73 18.33
CA LYS A 59 -5.78 -5.22 17.24
C LYS A 59 -5.93 -4.38 15.98
N ASP A 60 -7.15 -4.12 15.53
CA ASP A 60 -7.42 -3.33 14.32
C ASP A 60 -6.88 -1.91 14.46
N LYS A 61 -7.05 -1.30 15.63
CA LYS A 61 -6.50 0.01 15.95
C LYS A 61 -4.97 0.03 15.88
N GLU A 62 -4.31 -0.90 16.57
CA GLU A 62 -2.83 -0.98 16.59
C GLU A 62 -2.25 -1.20 15.18
N ILE A 63 -2.88 -2.04 14.36
CA ILE A 63 -2.47 -2.24 12.96
C ILE A 63 -2.59 -0.93 12.17
N LYS A 64 -3.69 -0.21 12.32
CA LYS A 64 -3.89 1.09 11.65
C LYS A 64 -2.83 2.10 12.08
N GLU A 65 -2.53 2.17 13.36
CA GLU A 65 -1.48 3.06 13.90
C GLU A 65 -0.09 2.74 13.30
N ILE A 66 0.29 1.46 13.24
CA ILE A 66 1.56 1.04 12.61
C ILE A 66 1.63 1.52 11.16
N VAL A 67 0.56 1.32 10.41
CA VAL A 67 0.50 1.70 9.00
C VAL A 67 0.52 3.21 8.82
N GLU A 68 -0.22 3.96 9.64
CA GLU A 68 -0.22 5.42 9.62
C GLU A 68 1.15 6.02 9.92
N GLU A 69 1.93 5.36 10.76
CA GLU A 69 3.29 5.81 11.06
C GLU A 69 4.25 5.66 9.87
N ILE A 70 4.05 4.65 9.01
CA ILE A 70 5.00 4.37 7.93
C ILE A 70 4.54 4.87 6.56
N ILE A 71 3.24 5.01 6.31
CA ILE A 71 2.72 5.41 5.00
C ILE A 71 2.67 6.93 4.86
N ASP A 72 3.10 7.42 3.71
CA ASP A 72 2.97 8.82 3.32
C ASP A 72 1.63 9.07 2.60
N TYR A 73 0.55 9.02 3.35
CA TYR A 73 -0.79 9.23 2.78
C TYR A 73 -0.96 10.59 2.11
N ARG A 74 -0.26 11.62 2.60
CA ARG A 74 -0.35 12.96 2.00
C ARG A 74 0.18 12.96 0.58
N PHE A 75 1.39 12.46 0.40
CA PHE A 75 1.97 12.36 -0.93
C PHE A 75 1.14 11.44 -1.85
N ILE A 76 0.73 10.28 -1.35
CA ILE A 76 -0.09 9.34 -2.14
C ILE A 76 -1.37 10.03 -2.63
N SER A 77 -2.07 10.78 -1.76
CA SER A 77 -3.28 11.51 -2.13
C SER A 77 -3.01 12.55 -3.20
N GLU A 78 -2.01 13.39 -3.02
CA GLU A 78 -1.60 14.42 -3.98
C GLU A 78 -1.18 13.81 -5.32
N TYR A 79 -0.41 12.73 -5.27
CA TYR A 79 0.07 12.04 -6.47
C TYR A 79 -1.08 11.39 -7.26
N ILE A 80 -1.99 10.72 -6.59
CA ILE A 80 -3.13 10.01 -7.22
C ILE A 80 -4.09 10.99 -7.87
N ILE A 81 -4.41 12.09 -7.19
CA ILE A 81 -5.34 13.12 -7.68
C ILE A 81 -4.68 13.99 -8.77
N GLY A 82 -3.36 14.15 -8.69
CA GLY A 82 -2.57 14.85 -9.70
C GLY A 82 -2.98 16.33 -9.85
N LYS A 83 -3.18 16.78 -11.10
CA LYS A 83 -3.52 18.21 -11.37
C LYS A 83 -4.78 18.68 -10.65
N LYS A 84 -5.77 17.83 -10.51
CA LYS A 84 -7.03 18.15 -9.80
C LYS A 84 -6.79 18.50 -8.32
N TRP A 85 -5.74 17.97 -7.71
CA TRP A 85 -5.38 18.36 -6.34
C TRP A 85 -5.10 19.86 -6.23
N LEU A 86 -4.40 20.43 -7.19
CA LEU A 86 -4.10 21.87 -7.22
C LEU A 86 -5.35 22.72 -7.45
N GLU A 87 -6.30 22.20 -8.20
CA GLU A 87 -7.59 22.86 -8.50
C GLU A 87 -8.62 22.69 -7.38
N THR A 88 -8.39 21.74 -6.46
CA THR A 88 -9.33 21.42 -5.37
C THR A 88 -9.27 22.52 -4.30
N PRO A 89 -10.41 23.09 -3.87
CA PRO A 89 -10.45 24.02 -2.75
C PRO A 89 -9.90 23.42 -1.48
N ASP A 90 -9.23 24.22 -0.63
CA ASP A 90 -8.58 23.70 0.60
C ASP A 90 -9.59 23.04 1.55
N SER A 91 -10.82 23.54 1.62
CA SER A 91 -11.90 22.93 2.39
C SER A 91 -12.25 21.50 1.93
N LYS A 92 -12.03 21.19 0.65
CA LYS A 92 -12.28 19.87 0.07
C LYS A 92 -11.04 18.97 0.05
N LYS A 93 -9.85 19.55 0.09
CA LYS A 93 -8.60 18.78 0.12
C LYS A 93 -8.51 17.90 1.36
N GLU A 94 -8.91 18.42 2.51
CA GLU A 94 -8.86 17.66 3.76
C GLU A 94 -9.90 16.52 3.77
N GLU A 95 -11.11 16.79 3.27
CA GLU A 95 -12.14 15.76 3.11
C GLU A 95 -11.65 14.66 2.17
N LEU A 96 -11.13 15.02 1.00
CA LEU A 96 -10.62 14.09 0.00
C LEU A 96 -9.43 13.28 0.54
N PHE A 97 -8.51 13.93 1.25
CA PHE A 97 -7.40 13.27 1.90
C PHE A 97 -7.87 12.19 2.89
N ASN A 98 -8.81 12.54 3.77
CA ASN A 98 -9.34 11.60 4.77
C ASN A 98 -10.04 10.40 4.10
N LYS A 99 -10.78 10.63 3.01
CA LYS A 99 -11.42 9.56 2.25
C LYS A 99 -10.43 8.65 1.53
N ILE A 100 -9.38 9.21 0.95
CA ILE A 100 -8.30 8.41 0.34
C ILE A 100 -7.57 7.60 1.41
N LYS A 101 -7.26 8.21 2.55
CA LYS A 101 -6.64 7.51 3.68
C LYS A 101 -7.51 6.35 4.16
N GLU A 102 -8.82 6.55 4.34
CA GLU A 102 -9.77 5.51 4.72
C GLU A 102 -9.82 4.39 3.67
N LEU A 103 -9.91 4.74 2.39
CA LEU A 103 -9.91 3.78 1.29
C LEU A 103 -8.66 2.89 1.32
N PHE A 104 -7.48 3.48 1.47
CA PHE A 104 -6.24 2.72 1.52
C PHE A 104 -6.16 1.84 2.77
N THR A 105 -6.52 2.37 3.92
CA THR A 105 -6.45 1.65 5.19
C THR A 105 -7.46 0.50 5.25
N ASP A 106 -8.70 0.74 4.88
CA ASP A 106 -9.80 -0.23 5.08
C ASP A 106 -9.97 -1.22 3.93
N VAL A 107 -9.59 -0.83 2.71
CA VAL A 107 -9.82 -1.67 1.52
C VAL A 107 -8.56 -2.39 1.07
N TYR A 108 -7.44 -1.69 0.99
CA TYR A 108 -6.25 -2.20 0.34
C TYR A 108 -5.29 -2.90 1.29
N LEU A 109 -5.09 -2.35 2.48
CA LEU A 109 -4.24 -2.99 3.48
C LEU A 109 -4.79 -4.33 3.94
N ASP A 110 -6.11 -4.42 4.09
CA ASP A 110 -6.77 -5.68 4.43
C ASP A 110 -6.51 -6.79 3.39
N LYS A 111 -6.47 -6.42 2.11
CA LYS A 111 -6.19 -7.38 1.02
C LYS A 111 -4.73 -7.81 0.96
N LEU A 112 -3.81 -6.91 1.28
CA LEU A 112 -2.37 -7.18 1.20
C LEU A 112 -1.87 -7.98 2.42
N PHE A 113 -2.40 -7.71 3.60
CA PHE A 113 -1.76 -8.14 4.85
C PHE A 113 -2.57 -9.12 5.71
N TYR A 114 -3.91 -9.14 5.62
CA TYR A 114 -4.74 -9.87 6.60
C TYR A 114 -4.92 -11.37 6.36
N ASN A 115 -4.55 -11.91 5.20
CA ASN A 115 -5.02 -13.24 4.81
C ASN A 115 -3.94 -14.30 4.54
N LYS A 116 -2.66 -14.07 4.85
CA LYS A 116 -1.63 -15.03 4.43
C LYS A 116 -0.49 -15.10 5.42
N SER A 117 -0.13 -16.31 5.83
CA SER A 117 1.23 -16.59 6.28
C SER A 117 2.14 -16.54 5.05
N TYR A 118 3.08 -15.66 5.03
CA TYR A 118 4.10 -15.57 4.01
C TYR A 118 5.46 -15.47 4.68
N GLU A 119 6.47 -16.04 4.03
CA GLU A 119 7.85 -15.80 4.37
C GLU A 119 8.36 -14.64 3.53
N LYS A 120 9.12 -13.73 4.13
CA LYS A 120 9.69 -12.57 3.47
C LYS A 120 11.19 -12.58 3.60
N LYS A 121 11.85 -12.29 2.49
CA LYS A 121 13.30 -12.16 2.42
C LYS A 121 13.66 -10.87 1.70
N TYR A 122 14.47 -10.02 2.35
CA TYR A 122 15.02 -8.84 1.70
C TYR A 122 16.16 -9.24 0.76
N LEU A 123 16.09 -8.80 -0.50
CA LEU A 123 17.01 -9.16 -1.57
C LEU A 123 18.00 -8.04 -1.88
N ASP A 124 17.48 -6.85 -2.09
CA ASP A 124 18.26 -5.69 -2.50
C ASP A 124 17.74 -4.41 -1.86
N LYS A 125 18.61 -3.38 -1.80
CA LYS A 125 18.28 -2.08 -1.25
C LYS A 125 19.24 -1.03 -1.77
N GLY A 126 18.75 0.19 -1.94
CA GLY A 126 19.56 1.29 -2.44
C GLY A 126 18.77 2.59 -2.50
N THR A 127 19.31 3.54 -3.26
CA THR A 127 18.67 4.82 -3.52
C THR A 127 18.42 5.01 -5.00
N GLU A 128 17.29 5.63 -5.33
CA GLU A 128 16.91 6.01 -6.69
C GLU A 128 16.75 7.52 -6.79
N LYS A 129 17.32 8.12 -7.84
CA LYS A 129 17.28 9.59 -7.97
C LYS A 129 15.99 10.16 -8.52
N LYS A 130 15.16 9.40 -9.20
CA LYS A 130 13.92 9.90 -9.84
C LYS A 130 12.93 8.78 -10.09
N TYR A 131 12.42 8.18 -9.05
CA TYR A 131 11.45 7.12 -9.22
C TYR A 131 10.10 7.64 -9.76
N LEU A 132 9.51 8.63 -9.09
CA LEU A 132 8.31 9.30 -9.56
C LEU A 132 8.61 10.77 -9.88
N LYS A 133 7.94 11.31 -10.91
CA LYS A 133 8.05 12.72 -11.23
C LYS A 133 7.66 13.59 -10.03
N GLY A 134 8.57 14.45 -9.61
CA GLY A 134 8.38 15.33 -8.44
C GLY A 134 8.97 14.77 -7.13
N VAL A 135 9.46 13.53 -7.12
CA VAL A 135 10.23 12.98 -6.00
C VAL A 135 11.71 13.01 -6.39
N PRO A 136 12.54 13.84 -5.77
CA PRO A 136 13.93 14.03 -6.20
C PRO A 136 14.80 12.80 -5.92
N GLU A 137 14.64 12.19 -4.78
CA GLU A 137 15.35 10.98 -4.35
C GLU A 137 14.48 10.12 -3.45
N SER A 138 14.68 8.81 -3.54
CA SER A 138 14.01 7.82 -2.70
C SER A 138 14.95 6.68 -2.36
N ILE A 139 14.63 5.97 -1.28
CA ILE A 139 15.23 4.68 -0.95
C ILE A 139 14.28 3.62 -1.49
N TYR A 140 14.82 2.60 -2.14
CA TYR A 140 14.09 1.38 -2.45
C TYR A 140 14.58 0.21 -1.61
N ILE A 141 13.68 -0.67 -1.25
CA ILE A 141 13.98 -1.92 -0.54
C ILE A 141 13.19 -3.03 -1.22
N THR A 142 13.91 -3.92 -1.90
CA THR A 142 13.33 -5.07 -2.59
C THR A 142 13.28 -6.26 -1.65
N SER A 143 12.14 -6.93 -1.62
CA SER A 143 11.94 -8.18 -0.88
C SER A 143 11.22 -9.21 -1.71
N GLU A 144 11.51 -10.48 -1.49
CA GLU A 144 10.72 -11.60 -1.99
C GLU A 144 9.72 -12.03 -0.93
N ILE A 145 8.47 -12.17 -1.33
CA ILE A 145 7.41 -12.73 -0.49
C ILE A 145 7.04 -14.08 -1.09
N GLN A 146 7.15 -15.14 -0.31
CA GLN A 146 6.70 -16.46 -0.70
C GLN A 146 5.38 -16.80 0.00
N GLY A 147 4.38 -17.20 -0.76
CA GLY A 147 3.08 -17.58 -0.25
C GLY A 147 2.55 -18.84 -0.94
N ILE A 148 1.55 -19.48 -0.34
CA ILE A 148 0.89 -20.65 -0.92
C ILE A 148 -0.38 -20.20 -1.65
N PHE A 149 -0.42 -20.42 -2.96
CA PHE A 149 -1.60 -20.18 -3.78
C PHE A 149 -2.05 -21.49 -4.47
N LYS A 150 -3.28 -21.93 -4.19
CA LYS A 150 -3.83 -23.20 -4.69
C LYS A 150 -2.90 -24.41 -4.46
N GLY A 151 -2.28 -24.48 -3.27
CA GLY A 151 -1.36 -25.55 -2.90
C GLY A 151 0.03 -25.51 -3.54
N LYS A 152 0.37 -24.42 -4.26
CA LYS A 152 1.70 -24.20 -4.83
C LYS A 152 2.36 -23.00 -4.16
N THR A 153 3.65 -23.09 -3.89
CA THR A 153 4.44 -21.95 -3.46
C THR A 153 4.61 -21.01 -4.64
N VAL A 154 4.25 -19.76 -4.45
CA VAL A 154 4.41 -18.67 -5.42
C VAL A 154 5.22 -17.57 -4.77
N GLY A 155 6.29 -17.13 -5.46
CA GLY A 155 7.09 -15.98 -5.07
C GLY A 155 6.56 -14.72 -5.75
N TYR A 156 6.60 -13.60 -5.02
CA TYR A 156 6.30 -12.27 -5.53
C TYR A 156 7.44 -11.33 -5.12
N GLU A 157 7.86 -10.46 -6.03
CA GLU A 157 8.74 -9.36 -5.72
C GLU A 157 7.94 -8.20 -5.16
N LEU A 158 8.41 -7.64 -4.04
CA LEU A 158 7.83 -6.47 -3.41
C LEU A 158 8.92 -5.41 -3.22
N ILE A 159 8.71 -4.23 -3.79
CA ILE A 159 9.62 -3.10 -3.68
C ILE A 159 8.92 -1.98 -2.92
N TYR A 160 9.53 -1.55 -1.81
CA TYR A 160 9.09 -0.37 -1.07
C TYR A 160 9.87 0.84 -1.54
N HIS A 161 9.16 1.91 -1.90
CA HIS A 161 9.74 3.21 -2.17
C HIS A 161 9.53 4.14 -0.97
N ILE A 162 10.63 4.63 -0.41
CA ILE A 162 10.67 5.33 0.86
C ILE A 162 11.33 6.69 0.63
N ARG A 163 10.75 7.74 1.20
CA ARG A 163 11.33 9.07 1.23
C ARG A 163 11.48 9.59 2.66
N LYS A 164 12.31 10.60 2.86
CA LYS A 164 12.49 11.26 4.16
C LYS A 164 11.71 12.57 4.18
N ILE A 165 10.84 12.75 5.19
CA ILE A 165 10.02 13.94 5.39
C ILE A 165 10.14 14.32 6.85
N ASP A 166 10.52 15.57 7.12
CA ASP A 166 10.69 16.09 8.49
C ASP A 166 11.52 15.15 9.38
N GLY A 167 12.60 14.61 8.81
CA GLY A 167 13.50 13.69 9.49
C GLY A 167 12.99 12.24 9.62
N LYS A 168 11.77 11.92 9.16
CA LYS A 168 11.16 10.59 9.27
C LYS A 168 11.10 9.91 7.91
N TYR A 169 11.40 8.62 7.88
CA TYR A 169 11.20 7.79 6.68
C TYR A 169 9.74 7.39 6.54
N LYS A 170 9.21 7.54 5.32
CA LYS A 170 7.82 7.22 4.95
C LYS A 170 7.77 6.48 3.64
N VAL A 171 6.99 5.41 3.58
CA VAL A 171 6.69 4.67 2.34
C VAL A 171 5.68 5.46 1.52
N PHE A 172 6.02 5.81 0.31
CA PHE A 172 5.13 6.55 -0.58
C PHE A 172 4.64 5.74 -1.78
N ASP A 173 5.27 4.59 -2.05
CA ASP A 173 4.78 3.63 -3.03
C ASP A 173 5.25 2.21 -2.69
N VAL A 174 4.51 1.25 -3.20
CA VAL A 174 4.85 -0.18 -3.14
C VAL A 174 4.64 -0.76 -4.53
N GLU A 175 5.66 -1.42 -5.06
CA GLU A 175 5.51 -2.21 -6.28
C GLU A 175 5.36 -3.69 -5.93
N LEU A 176 4.42 -4.35 -6.59
CA LEU A 176 4.23 -5.79 -6.54
C LEU A 176 4.42 -6.34 -7.97
N ASP A 177 5.43 -7.18 -8.18
CA ASP A 177 5.76 -7.73 -9.50
C ASP A 177 5.82 -6.64 -10.60
N THR A 178 6.58 -5.57 -10.35
CA THR A 178 6.73 -4.41 -11.25
C THR A 178 5.53 -3.48 -11.38
N VAL A 179 4.43 -3.75 -10.69
CA VAL A 179 3.23 -2.90 -10.70
C VAL A 179 3.24 -1.95 -9.52
N SER A 180 3.52 -0.67 -9.76
CA SER A 180 3.40 0.40 -8.77
C SER A 180 1.94 0.61 -8.38
N LEU A 181 1.65 0.53 -7.09
CA LEU A 181 0.30 0.75 -6.56
C LEU A 181 -0.13 2.21 -6.72
N ALA A 182 0.74 3.15 -6.40
CA ALA A 182 0.43 4.57 -6.53
C ALA A 182 0.14 4.95 -7.99
N ARG A 183 0.93 4.45 -8.95
CA ARG A 183 0.73 4.69 -10.39
C ARG A 183 -0.57 4.08 -10.89
N ASN A 184 -0.84 2.83 -10.52
CA ASN A 184 -2.06 2.14 -10.91
C ASN A 184 -3.32 2.87 -10.40
N TYR A 185 -3.29 3.36 -9.15
CA TYR A 185 -4.40 4.16 -8.63
C TYR A 185 -4.51 5.51 -9.31
N ARG A 186 -3.40 6.18 -9.58
CA ARG A 186 -3.41 7.43 -10.34
C ARG A 186 -4.12 7.26 -11.69
N GLU A 187 -3.79 6.21 -12.45
CA GLU A 187 -4.44 5.94 -13.74
C GLU A 187 -5.95 5.69 -13.61
N GLN A 188 -6.36 4.96 -12.57
CA GLN A 188 -7.78 4.74 -12.29
C GLN A 188 -8.51 6.04 -11.92
N PHE A 189 -7.88 6.89 -11.10
CA PHE A 189 -8.45 8.16 -10.68
C PHE A 189 -8.45 9.17 -11.83
N GLU A 190 -7.42 9.26 -12.65
CA GLU A 190 -7.39 10.14 -13.81
C GLU A 190 -8.54 9.87 -14.79
N LYS A 191 -8.88 8.60 -15.04
CA LYS A 191 -10.05 8.22 -15.85
C LYS A 191 -11.35 8.72 -15.22
N ASN A 192 -11.49 8.63 -13.92
CA ASN A 192 -12.68 9.07 -13.20
C ASN A 192 -12.78 10.60 -13.09
N LEU A 193 -11.65 11.30 -12.99
CA LEU A 193 -11.59 12.75 -12.80
C LEU A 193 -11.74 13.56 -14.09
N LYS A 194 -11.50 12.96 -15.26
CA LYS A 194 -11.66 13.68 -16.55
C LYS A 194 -13.08 14.21 -16.75
N GLU A 195 -14.06 13.52 -16.18
CA GLU A 195 -15.48 13.77 -16.41
C GLU A 195 -16.26 14.14 -15.15
N LYS A 196 -15.62 14.13 -13.96
CA LYS A 196 -16.30 14.26 -12.67
C LYS A 196 -15.73 15.39 -11.82
N SER A 197 -16.60 15.94 -10.98
CA SER A 197 -16.23 16.86 -9.91
C SER A 197 -15.53 16.15 -8.74
N VAL A 198 -14.91 16.93 -7.85
CA VAL A 198 -14.29 16.42 -6.63
C VAL A 198 -15.34 15.78 -5.71
N ASP A 199 -16.56 16.34 -5.64
CA ASP A 199 -17.65 15.79 -4.82
C ASP A 199 -18.11 14.43 -5.36
N GLU A 200 -18.21 14.26 -6.68
CA GLU A 200 -18.52 12.96 -7.28
C GLU A 200 -17.42 11.93 -7.05
N LEU A 201 -16.15 12.38 -7.02
CA LEU A 201 -15.03 11.50 -6.68
C LEU A 201 -15.13 11.03 -5.23
N ILE A 202 -15.37 11.92 -4.29
CA ILE A 202 -15.57 11.60 -2.87
C ILE A 202 -16.71 10.58 -2.72
N ALA A 203 -17.85 10.83 -3.35
CA ALA A 203 -19.00 9.91 -3.33
C ALA A 203 -18.68 8.52 -3.93
N ASN A 204 -17.82 8.45 -4.95
CA ASN A 204 -17.37 7.17 -5.52
C ASN A 204 -16.41 6.42 -4.58
N ILE A 205 -15.55 7.16 -3.88
CA ILE A 205 -14.67 6.58 -2.86
C ILE A 205 -15.53 5.99 -1.73
N ASP A 206 -16.52 6.72 -1.23
CA ASP A 206 -17.44 6.25 -0.21
C ASP A 206 -18.15 4.95 -0.61
N LYS A 207 -18.74 4.91 -1.80
CA LYS A 207 -19.35 3.69 -2.33
C LYS A 207 -18.38 2.51 -2.37
N LYS A 208 -17.12 2.74 -2.71
CA LYS A 208 -16.11 1.68 -2.74
C LYS A 208 -15.72 1.19 -1.34
N ILE A 209 -15.66 2.09 -0.37
CA ILE A 209 -15.44 1.75 1.05
C ILE A 209 -16.62 0.93 1.57
N GLU A 210 -17.85 1.36 1.33
CA GLU A 210 -19.07 0.68 1.77
C GLU A 210 -19.20 -0.72 1.13
N SER A 211 -19.02 -0.83 -0.18
CA SER A 211 -19.07 -2.13 -0.87
C SER A 211 -18.01 -3.11 -0.33
N SER A 212 -16.81 -2.62 -0.02
CA SER A 212 -15.77 -3.47 0.58
C SER A 212 -16.13 -3.92 2.00
N LYS A 213 -16.77 -3.04 2.79
CA LYS A 213 -17.27 -3.39 4.14
C LYS A 213 -18.39 -4.44 4.07
N SER A 214 -19.31 -4.32 3.10
CA SER A 214 -20.40 -5.28 2.88
C SER A 214 -19.88 -6.65 2.43
N GLU A 215 -18.99 -6.72 1.44
CA GLU A 215 -18.36 -7.97 1.00
C GLU A 215 -17.62 -8.70 2.14
N LYS A 216 -17.04 -7.93 3.07
CA LYS A 216 -16.41 -8.49 4.27
C LYS A 216 -17.44 -9.11 5.23
N GLN A 217 -18.66 -8.59 5.27
CA GLN A 217 -19.75 -9.13 6.10
C GLN A 217 -20.32 -10.42 5.48
N GLU A 218 -20.63 -10.44 4.19
CA GLU A 218 -21.20 -11.62 3.50
C GLU A 218 -20.25 -12.83 3.51
N LYS A 219 -18.94 -12.62 3.26
CA LYS A 219 -17.94 -13.70 3.32
C LYS A 219 -17.77 -14.31 4.72
N LYS A 220 -18.32 -13.70 5.76
CA LYS A 220 -18.29 -14.15 7.15
C LYS A 220 -19.49 -15.01 7.53
N GLU A 221 -20.65 -14.74 6.92
CA GLU A 221 -21.87 -15.50 7.17
C GLU A 221 -21.87 -16.83 6.42
N THR A 222 -21.14 -16.92 5.30
CA THR A 222 -21.08 -18.12 4.45
C THR A 222 -19.98 -19.13 4.79
N LYS A 223 -19.13 -18.85 5.79
CA LYS A 223 -18.10 -19.82 6.22
C LYS A 223 -18.69 -20.78 7.26
N PRO A 224 -18.95 -22.09 6.92
CA PRO A 224 -19.42 -23.05 7.90
C PRO A 224 -18.43 -23.16 9.04
N ALA A 225 -18.94 -23.24 10.26
CA ALA A 225 -18.12 -23.55 11.44
C ALA A 225 -17.44 -24.90 11.18
N ALA A 226 -16.13 -24.88 11.03
CA ALA A 226 -15.35 -26.11 10.98
C ALA A 226 -15.54 -26.84 12.32
N LYS A 227 -16.12 -28.02 12.23
CA LYS A 227 -16.25 -28.98 13.31
C LYS A 227 -14.87 -29.55 13.66
#